data_c22f224903c97e3cce5ee66faa3d6be3
#
_entry.id   c22f224903c97e3cce5ee66faa3d6be3
#
_cell.length_a   1.000
_cell.length_b   1.000
_cell.length_c   1.000
_cell.angle_alpha   90.00
_cell.angle_beta   90.00
_cell.angle_gamma   90.00
#
_symmetry.space_group_name_H-M   'P 1'
#
loop_
_entity.id
_entity.type
_entity.pdbx_description
1 polymer ?
#
loop_
_entity_poly.entity_id
_entity_poly.type
_entity_poly.pdbx_seq_one_letter_code
_entity_poly.pdbx_strand_id
1 'polypeptide(L)'
;MNRYTDQVVLVTGGAQGLGAAMSERFATEGAHVAIADVNIDAATALAARLQAETGHTCTGHAVDVTDSAAVTAWADELAARLGRIDVLVNNAGIIRDNRIEDIGDHDWHAVLDVSLSGSFYCARAVLPHMRSRGYGRIVSFSSMSWRGNFGQANYVAAKAGIVGLTRTLALEVARQGITANAIAPGLIETPMLASMNGPARDKLIAKIPQRRTGTPHDIAEAAAYLCSPAAGYVSGIVLDVDGGLGIGSSIR
;
A
#
# COMPACT_ATOMS: atom_id res chain seq x y z
N MET A 1 -4.42 16.59 14.25
CA MET A 1 -4.17 15.56 15.29
C MET A 1 -2.92 14.79 14.89
N ASN A 2 -1.91 14.72 15.74
CA ASN A 2 -0.67 14.00 15.43
C ASN A 2 -0.78 12.55 15.91
N ARG A 3 -1.48 11.69 15.14
CA ARG A 3 -1.72 10.29 15.49
C ARG A 3 -0.45 9.43 15.50
N TYR A 4 0.61 9.89 14.82
CA TYR A 4 1.84 9.14 14.57
C TYR A 4 3.09 9.79 15.17
N THR A 5 2.92 10.67 16.16
CA THR A 5 4.06 11.28 16.86
C THR A 5 5.02 10.19 17.32
N ASP A 6 6.31 10.36 16.98
CA ASP A 6 7.41 9.43 17.29
C ASP A 6 7.28 8.01 16.70
N GLN A 7 6.33 7.76 15.81
CA GLN A 7 6.22 6.48 15.10
C GLN A 7 7.03 6.49 13.81
N VAL A 8 7.58 5.34 13.47
CA VAL A 8 8.33 5.09 12.24
C VAL A 8 7.44 4.32 11.26
N VAL A 9 7.17 4.95 10.12
CA VAL A 9 6.30 4.45 9.05
C VAL A 9 7.12 4.16 7.81
N LEU A 10 7.06 2.93 7.32
CA LEU A 10 7.70 2.48 6.09
C LEU A 10 6.65 2.40 4.98
N VAL A 11 6.89 3.06 3.84
CA VAL A 11 5.99 3.04 2.68
C VAL A 11 6.75 2.56 1.45
N THR A 12 6.37 1.39 0.90
CA THR A 12 6.96 0.87 -0.34
C THR A 12 6.23 1.40 -1.57
N GLY A 13 6.96 1.66 -2.67
CA GLY A 13 6.42 2.39 -3.82
C GLY A 13 5.90 3.77 -3.39
N GLY A 14 6.61 4.39 -2.43
CA GLY A 14 6.16 5.56 -1.68
C GLY A 14 6.38 6.90 -2.38
N ALA A 15 7.09 6.92 -3.52
CA ALA A 15 7.52 8.16 -4.15
C ALA A 15 6.47 8.83 -5.07
N GLN A 16 5.41 8.10 -5.44
CA GLN A 16 4.39 8.61 -6.37
C GLN A 16 2.99 8.07 -6.08
N GLY A 17 1.98 8.67 -6.69
CA GLY A 17 0.60 8.20 -6.66
C GLY A 17 0.05 7.99 -5.25
N LEU A 18 -0.52 6.81 -4.98
CA LEU A 18 -1.09 6.47 -3.67
C LEU A 18 -0.01 6.45 -2.58
N GLY A 19 1.19 5.93 -2.90
CA GLY A 19 2.31 5.87 -1.98
C GLY A 19 2.73 7.27 -1.51
N ALA A 20 2.84 8.23 -2.43
CA ALA A 20 3.18 9.61 -2.09
C ALA A 20 2.11 10.27 -1.21
N ALA A 21 0.83 10.08 -1.53
CA ALA A 21 -0.27 10.62 -0.72
C ALA A 21 -0.29 10.04 0.71
N MET A 22 0.02 8.75 0.85
CA MET A 22 0.16 8.12 2.16
C MET A 22 1.39 8.63 2.91
N SER A 23 2.53 8.74 2.25
CA SER A 23 3.76 9.30 2.84
C SER A 23 3.52 10.73 3.37
N GLU A 24 2.84 11.56 2.58
CA GLU A 24 2.45 12.92 2.96
C GLU A 24 1.49 12.90 4.16
N ARG A 25 0.49 12.04 4.13
CA ARG A 25 -0.48 11.93 5.22
C ARG A 25 0.18 11.53 6.54
N PHE A 26 1.05 10.51 6.54
CA PHE A 26 1.75 10.10 7.74
C PHE A 26 2.70 11.18 8.27
N ALA A 27 3.45 11.83 7.37
CA ALA A 27 4.34 12.94 7.75
C ALA A 27 3.57 14.10 8.39
N THR A 28 2.43 14.50 7.80
CA THR A 28 1.57 15.57 8.32
C THR A 28 1.00 15.24 9.71
N GLU A 29 0.89 13.97 10.05
CA GLU A 29 0.41 13.52 11.36
C GLU A 29 1.53 13.13 12.34
N GLY A 30 2.77 13.55 12.07
CA GLY A 30 3.86 13.49 13.03
C GLY A 30 4.76 12.27 12.91
N ALA A 31 4.62 11.44 11.88
CA ALA A 31 5.46 10.26 11.69
C ALA A 31 6.87 10.61 11.20
N HIS A 32 7.83 9.75 11.55
CA HIS A 32 9.05 9.58 10.78
C HIS A 32 8.73 8.66 9.58
N VAL A 33 8.84 9.16 8.35
CA VAL A 33 8.46 8.40 7.16
C VAL A 33 9.69 7.96 6.37
N ALA A 34 9.85 6.66 6.20
CA ALA A 34 10.84 6.06 5.31
C ALA A 34 10.16 5.69 3.98
N ILE A 35 10.47 6.44 2.93
CA ILE A 35 9.89 6.32 1.59
C ILE A 35 10.80 5.42 0.76
N ALA A 36 10.36 4.18 0.51
CA ALA A 36 11.09 3.22 -0.32
C ALA A 36 10.53 3.21 -1.74
N ASP A 37 11.41 3.36 -2.72
CA ASP A 37 11.05 3.28 -4.14
C ASP A 37 12.28 2.84 -4.95
N VAL A 38 12.07 2.25 -6.13
CA VAL A 38 13.16 1.97 -7.07
C VAL A 38 13.70 3.27 -7.69
N ASN A 39 12.87 4.31 -7.74
CA ASN A 39 13.28 5.65 -8.16
C ASN A 39 13.73 6.46 -6.93
N ILE A 40 15.02 6.35 -6.61
CA ILE A 40 15.61 7.03 -5.44
C ILE A 40 15.51 8.56 -5.54
N ASP A 41 15.63 9.12 -6.73
CA ASP A 41 15.56 10.57 -6.91
C ASP A 41 14.17 11.10 -6.55
N ALA A 42 13.12 10.44 -7.00
CA ALA A 42 11.74 10.78 -6.65
C ALA A 42 11.48 10.59 -5.13
N ALA A 43 11.96 9.49 -4.54
CA ALA A 43 11.82 9.24 -3.11
C ALA A 43 12.52 10.29 -2.26
N THR A 44 13.75 10.68 -2.64
CA THR A 44 14.53 11.69 -1.93
C THR A 44 13.92 13.09 -2.09
N ALA A 45 13.47 13.44 -3.29
CA ALA A 45 12.81 14.72 -3.52
C ALA A 45 11.51 14.86 -2.71
N LEU A 46 10.69 13.80 -2.68
CA LEU A 46 9.47 13.78 -1.86
C LEU A 46 9.80 13.89 -0.37
N ALA A 47 10.77 13.11 0.12
CA ALA A 47 11.19 13.13 1.51
C ALA A 47 11.66 14.53 1.95
N ALA A 48 12.51 15.19 1.13
CA ALA A 48 12.98 16.54 1.41
C ALA A 48 11.84 17.56 1.46
N ARG A 49 10.90 17.48 0.52
CA ARG A 49 9.70 18.32 0.51
C ARG A 49 8.87 18.14 1.79
N LEU A 50 8.53 16.89 2.13
CA LEU A 50 7.71 16.59 3.29
C LEU A 50 8.39 17.02 4.61
N GLN A 51 9.69 16.82 4.73
CA GLN A 51 10.45 17.29 5.88
C GLN A 51 10.43 18.81 6.02
N ALA A 52 10.56 19.53 4.91
CA ALA A 52 10.47 21.00 4.91
C ALA A 52 9.08 21.51 5.27
N GLU A 53 8.02 20.86 4.79
CA GLU A 53 6.63 21.26 5.03
C GLU A 53 6.13 20.91 6.43
N THR A 54 6.57 19.79 7.00
CA THR A 54 6.01 19.25 8.25
C THR A 54 6.94 19.41 9.46
N GLY A 55 8.23 19.59 9.24
CA GLY A 55 9.25 19.57 10.28
C GLY A 55 9.58 18.17 10.84
N HIS A 56 8.92 17.12 10.33
CA HIS A 56 9.16 15.74 10.75
C HIS A 56 10.18 15.05 9.83
N THR A 57 10.93 14.10 10.36
CA THR A 57 11.96 13.39 9.60
C THR A 57 11.32 12.54 8.51
N CYS A 58 11.72 12.79 7.26
CA CYS A 58 11.35 11.96 6.11
C CYS A 58 12.63 11.58 5.36
N THR A 59 12.74 10.32 4.95
CA THR A 59 13.93 9.80 4.24
C THR A 59 13.55 8.99 3.01
N GLY A 60 14.28 9.19 1.91
CA GLY A 60 14.15 8.40 0.68
C GLY A 60 15.14 7.24 0.68
N HIS A 61 14.71 6.08 0.19
CA HIS A 61 15.50 4.85 0.13
C HIS A 61 15.33 4.16 -1.22
N ALA A 62 16.46 3.75 -1.83
CA ALA A 62 16.45 2.90 -3.02
C ALA A 62 16.20 1.46 -2.59
N VAL A 63 14.99 0.95 -2.81
CA VAL A 63 14.63 -0.42 -2.44
C VAL A 63 13.83 -1.06 -3.57
N ASP A 64 14.37 -2.14 -4.12
CA ASP A 64 13.61 -3.06 -4.93
C ASP A 64 12.99 -4.12 -4.00
N VAL A 65 11.66 -4.11 -3.89
CA VAL A 65 10.94 -5.05 -3.01
C VAL A 65 11.06 -6.50 -3.45
N THR A 66 11.54 -6.78 -4.67
CA THR A 66 11.79 -8.14 -5.16
C THR A 66 13.11 -8.72 -4.64
N ASP A 67 14.02 -7.87 -4.17
CA ASP A 67 15.27 -8.29 -3.50
C ASP A 67 15.05 -8.46 -1.99
N SER A 68 14.81 -9.69 -1.59
CA SER A 68 14.57 -10.06 -0.20
C SER A 68 15.72 -9.69 0.74
N ALA A 69 16.97 -9.75 0.27
CA ALA A 69 18.14 -9.40 1.09
C ALA A 69 18.24 -7.88 1.29
N ALA A 70 18.03 -7.11 0.22
CA ALA A 70 18.00 -5.65 0.29
C ALA A 70 16.85 -5.15 1.19
N VAL A 71 15.67 -5.75 1.11
CA VAL A 71 14.52 -5.43 1.98
C VAL A 71 14.85 -5.69 3.45
N THR A 72 15.49 -6.82 3.77
CA THR A 72 15.89 -7.15 5.14
C THR A 72 16.91 -6.14 5.68
N ALA A 73 17.96 -5.88 4.90
CA ALA A 73 19.00 -4.92 5.28
C ALA A 73 18.44 -3.51 5.52
N TRP A 74 17.50 -3.07 4.67
CA TRP A 74 16.81 -1.78 4.83
C TRP A 74 16.00 -1.71 6.13
N ALA A 75 15.22 -2.75 6.45
CA ALA A 75 14.44 -2.79 7.68
C ALA A 75 15.34 -2.80 8.93
N ASP A 76 16.42 -3.60 8.92
CA ASP A 76 17.36 -3.69 10.02
C ASP A 76 18.11 -2.37 10.25
N GLU A 77 18.56 -1.70 9.18
CA GLU A 77 19.18 -0.38 9.23
C GLU A 77 18.26 0.66 9.88
N LEU A 78 17.00 0.72 9.42
CA LEU A 78 16.03 1.65 9.98
C LEU A 78 15.73 1.38 11.45
N ALA A 79 15.55 0.11 11.82
CA ALA A 79 15.32 -0.29 13.20
C ALA A 79 16.51 0.06 14.10
N ALA A 80 17.74 -0.16 13.63
CA ALA A 80 18.95 0.21 14.36
C ALA A 80 19.11 1.73 14.53
N ARG A 81 18.82 2.49 13.48
CA ARG A 81 18.97 3.95 13.47
C ARG A 81 17.87 4.68 14.24
N LEU A 82 16.62 4.24 14.11
CA LEU A 82 15.45 4.91 14.69
C LEU A 82 14.90 4.21 15.95
N GLY A 83 15.44 3.05 16.30
CA GLY A 83 15.07 2.28 17.49
C GLY A 83 13.72 1.58 17.41
N ARG A 84 12.98 1.73 16.27
CA ARG A 84 11.62 1.18 16.10
C ARG A 84 11.18 1.11 14.65
N ILE A 85 10.23 0.21 14.38
CA ILE A 85 9.37 0.21 13.19
C ILE A 85 7.96 -0.04 13.69
N ASP A 86 7.04 0.88 13.40
CA ASP A 86 5.67 0.83 13.91
C ASP A 86 4.65 0.48 12.84
N VAL A 87 4.86 0.98 11.61
CA VAL A 87 3.93 0.83 10.51
C VAL A 87 4.68 0.37 9.26
N LEU A 88 4.09 -0.60 8.57
CA LEU A 88 4.47 -0.98 7.21
C LEU A 88 3.29 -0.82 6.27
N VAL A 89 3.49 -0.06 5.19
CA VAL A 89 2.55 0.06 4.08
C VAL A 89 3.15 -0.62 2.85
N ASN A 90 2.66 -1.81 2.53
CA ASN A 90 2.99 -2.54 1.31
C ASN A 90 2.16 -2.02 0.14
N ASN A 91 2.64 -0.95 -0.50
CA ASN A 91 1.96 -0.31 -1.63
C ASN A 91 2.63 -0.59 -2.98
N ALA A 92 3.90 -0.96 -3.02
CA ALA A 92 4.61 -1.29 -4.25
C ALA A 92 3.81 -2.29 -5.11
N GLY A 93 3.67 -2.01 -6.39
CA GLY A 93 2.94 -2.85 -7.32
C GLY A 93 3.04 -2.33 -8.74
N ILE A 94 2.95 -3.25 -9.70
CA ILE A 94 2.97 -2.96 -11.13
C ILE A 94 1.81 -3.65 -11.83
N ILE A 95 1.47 -3.15 -13.02
CA ILE A 95 0.45 -3.69 -13.91
C ILE A 95 1.12 -4.11 -15.21
N ARG A 96 0.77 -5.30 -15.71
CA ARG A 96 1.14 -5.83 -17.03
C ARG A 96 -0.08 -6.54 -17.60
N ASP A 97 -1.04 -5.74 -18.05
CA ASP A 97 -2.33 -6.23 -18.51
C ASP A 97 -2.24 -6.84 -19.91
N ASN A 98 -2.81 -8.02 -20.09
CA ASN A 98 -3.01 -8.66 -21.37
C ASN A 98 -4.08 -9.76 -21.23
N ARG A 99 -4.53 -10.36 -22.35
CA ARG A 99 -5.37 -11.57 -22.31
C ARG A 99 -4.54 -12.72 -21.75
N ILE A 100 -5.20 -13.67 -21.11
CA ILE A 100 -4.52 -14.77 -20.40
C ILE A 100 -3.59 -15.57 -21.34
N GLU A 101 -3.98 -15.77 -22.58
CA GLU A 101 -3.19 -16.47 -23.61
C GLU A 101 -1.96 -15.68 -24.09
N ASP A 102 -1.96 -14.35 -23.86
CA ASP A 102 -0.91 -13.43 -24.32
C ASP A 102 -0.02 -12.90 -23.18
N ILE A 103 -0.28 -13.30 -21.92
CA ILE A 103 0.59 -12.96 -20.80
C ILE A 103 1.82 -13.86 -20.85
N GLY A 104 3.00 -13.28 -21.12
CA GLY A 104 4.26 -14.00 -21.05
C GLY A 104 4.70 -14.29 -19.61
N ASP A 105 5.49 -15.36 -19.43
CA ASP A 105 6.00 -15.77 -18.11
C ASP A 105 6.75 -14.64 -17.40
N HIS A 106 7.51 -13.82 -18.14
CA HIS A 106 8.20 -12.65 -17.60
C HIS A 106 7.22 -11.67 -16.93
N ASP A 107 6.13 -11.31 -17.62
CA ASP A 107 5.16 -10.33 -17.09
C ASP A 107 4.32 -10.94 -15.94
N TRP A 108 4.05 -12.26 -16.02
CA TRP A 108 3.43 -13.00 -14.93
C TRP A 108 4.28 -12.90 -13.66
N HIS A 109 5.55 -13.31 -13.73
CA HIS A 109 6.47 -13.31 -12.59
C HIS A 109 6.73 -11.89 -12.08
N ALA A 110 6.98 -10.92 -12.97
CA ALA A 110 7.23 -9.54 -12.55
C ALA A 110 6.10 -8.97 -11.69
N VAL A 111 4.83 -9.20 -12.05
CA VAL A 111 3.69 -8.70 -11.29
C VAL A 111 3.55 -9.42 -9.94
N LEU A 112 3.73 -10.75 -9.89
CA LEU A 112 3.69 -11.50 -8.65
C LEU A 112 4.86 -11.13 -7.72
N ASP A 113 6.05 -11.01 -8.26
CA ASP A 113 7.26 -10.73 -7.48
C ASP A 113 7.19 -9.35 -6.82
N VAL A 114 6.81 -8.31 -7.57
CA VAL A 114 6.68 -6.97 -6.99
C VAL A 114 5.49 -6.90 -6.03
N SER A 115 4.30 -7.33 -6.46
CA SER A 115 3.08 -7.05 -5.71
C SER A 115 2.84 -8.00 -4.54
N LEU A 116 3.15 -9.31 -4.69
CA LEU A 116 2.88 -10.33 -3.69
C LEU A 116 4.14 -10.74 -2.93
N SER A 117 5.18 -11.20 -3.64
CA SER A 117 6.43 -11.64 -3.00
C SER A 117 7.09 -10.48 -2.25
N GLY A 118 7.13 -9.28 -2.84
CA GLY A 118 7.66 -8.07 -2.20
C GLY A 118 6.92 -7.70 -0.92
N SER A 119 5.58 -7.79 -0.92
CA SER A 119 4.78 -7.56 0.29
C SER A 119 5.09 -8.59 1.39
N PHE A 120 5.30 -9.84 1.02
CA PHE A 120 5.74 -10.89 1.94
C PHE A 120 7.14 -10.61 2.50
N TYR A 121 8.11 -10.24 1.66
CA TYR A 121 9.48 -9.95 2.10
C TYR A 121 9.52 -8.76 3.07
N CYS A 122 8.80 -7.68 2.76
CA CYS A 122 8.72 -6.53 3.64
C CYS A 122 8.05 -6.86 4.97
N ALA A 123 6.93 -7.59 4.97
CA ALA A 123 6.28 -8.02 6.20
C ALA A 123 7.20 -8.90 7.04
N ARG A 124 7.88 -9.89 6.43
CA ARG A 124 8.82 -10.75 7.11
C ARG A 124 9.98 -9.98 7.74
N ALA A 125 10.51 -8.97 7.06
CA ALA A 125 11.63 -8.16 7.53
C ALA A 125 11.25 -7.30 8.75
N VAL A 126 10.06 -6.70 8.79
CA VAL A 126 9.68 -5.82 9.90
C VAL A 126 9.15 -6.56 11.12
N LEU A 127 8.64 -7.78 10.98
CA LEU A 127 7.99 -8.53 12.06
C LEU A 127 8.88 -8.75 13.29
N PRO A 128 10.18 -9.10 13.20
CA PRO A 128 11.03 -9.23 14.37
C PRO A 128 11.08 -7.94 15.20
N HIS A 129 11.18 -6.79 14.54
CA HIS A 129 11.26 -5.46 15.18
C HIS A 129 9.91 -5.08 15.82
N MET A 130 8.79 -5.33 15.14
CA MET A 130 7.45 -5.09 15.70
C MET A 130 7.16 -6.02 16.90
N ARG A 131 7.55 -7.30 16.80
CA ARG A 131 7.36 -8.28 17.90
C ARG A 131 8.13 -7.90 19.15
N SER A 132 9.37 -7.46 19.02
CA SER A 132 10.19 -7.05 20.16
C SER A 132 9.60 -5.88 20.95
N ARG A 133 8.74 -5.08 20.29
CA ARG A 133 8.07 -3.93 20.89
C ARG A 133 6.63 -4.19 21.33
N GLY A 134 6.04 -5.33 20.94
CA GLY A 134 4.63 -5.63 21.20
C GLY A 134 3.66 -4.68 20.48
N TYR A 135 4.09 -4.07 19.35
CA TYR A 135 3.29 -3.14 18.56
C TYR A 135 3.68 -3.18 17.09
N GLY A 136 2.68 -3.16 16.22
CA GLY A 136 2.88 -3.03 14.78
C GLY A 136 1.56 -2.87 14.02
N ARG A 137 1.62 -2.20 12.88
CA ARG A 137 0.51 -2.04 11.93
C ARG A 137 1.01 -2.35 10.54
N ILE A 138 0.41 -3.36 9.91
CA ILE A 138 0.75 -3.74 8.53
C ILE A 138 -0.50 -3.52 7.67
N VAL A 139 -0.37 -2.70 6.63
CA VAL A 139 -1.41 -2.51 5.62
C VAL A 139 -0.85 -2.87 4.26
N SER A 140 -1.50 -3.81 3.57
CA SER A 140 -1.10 -4.26 2.23
C SER A 140 -2.16 -3.88 1.20
N PHE A 141 -1.70 -3.46 0.02
CA PHE A 141 -2.59 -2.99 -1.03
C PHE A 141 -3.03 -4.14 -1.95
N SER A 142 -4.30 -4.53 -1.80
CA SER A 142 -5.03 -5.31 -2.78
C SER A 142 -5.56 -4.39 -3.90
N SER A 143 -6.70 -4.66 -4.49
CA SER A 143 -7.40 -3.89 -5.51
C SER A 143 -8.82 -4.41 -5.59
N MET A 144 -9.77 -3.62 -6.05
CA MET A 144 -11.09 -4.13 -6.43
C MET A 144 -11.01 -5.32 -7.41
N SER A 145 -9.94 -5.36 -8.22
CA SER A 145 -9.69 -6.43 -9.19
C SER A 145 -9.42 -7.80 -8.56
N TRP A 146 -9.16 -7.92 -7.27
CA TRP A 146 -8.86 -9.20 -6.63
C TRP A 146 -9.98 -10.24 -6.76
N ARG A 147 -11.19 -9.79 -7.05
CA ARG A 147 -12.38 -10.64 -7.30
C ARG A 147 -12.48 -11.13 -8.74
N GLY A 148 -11.60 -10.68 -9.62
CA GLY A 148 -11.55 -10.95 -11.05
C GLY A 148 -11.66 -9.68 -11.87
N ASN A 149 -10.83 -9.56 -12.90
CA ASN A 149 -10.90 -8.49 -13.88
C ASN A 149 -10.36 -8.98 -15.23
N PHE A 150 -11.04 -8.60 -16.33
CA PHE A 150 -10.64 -9.02 -17.67
C PHE A 150 -9.25 -8.46 -18.02
N GLY A 151 -8.39 -9.32 -18.56
CA GLY A 151 -7.06 -8.93 -19.02
C GLY A 151 -6.02 -8.74 -17.90
N GLN A 152 -6.32 -9.16 -16.66
CA GLN A 152 -5.47 -8.93 -15.49
C GLN A 152 -5.13 -10.21 -14.71
N ALA A 153 -4.94 -11.33 -15.38
CA ALA A 153 -4.78 -12.62 -14.68
C ALA A 153 -3.63 -12.61 -13.66
N ASN A 154 -2.46 -12.06 -14.02
CA ASN A 154 -1.30 -11.91 -13.13
C ASN A 154 -1.60 -10.93 -11.96
N TYR A 155 -2.17 -9.78 -12.28
CA TYR A 155 -2.50 -8.75 -11.27
C TYR A 155 -3.57 -9.23 -10.30
N VAL A 156 -4.63 -9.85 -10.82
CA VAL A 156 -5.70 -10.46 -10.00
C VAL A 156 -5.13 -11.54 -9.08
N ALA A 157 -4.28 -12.43 -9.60
CA ALA A 157 -3.64 -13.47 -8.80
C ALA A 157 -2.80 -12.86 -7.65
N ALA A 158 -1.98 -11.85 -7.95
CA ALA A 158 -1.20 -11.16 -6.94
C ALA A 158 -2.09 -10.48 -5.89
N LYS A 159 -3.12 -9.72 -6.32
CA LYS A 159 -3.99 -8.96 -5.41
C LYS A 159 -4.94 -9.84 -4.59
N ALA A 160 -5.35 -10.99 -5.12
CA ALA A 160 -6.03 -12.02 -4.35
C ALA A 160 -5.09 -12.72 -3.35
N GLY A 161 -3.84 -12.98 -3.74
CA GLY A 161 -2.80 -13.49 -2.84
C GLY A 161 -2.54 -12.59 -1.65
N ILE A 162 -2.54 -11.26 -1.83
CA ILE A 162 -2.44 -10.28 -0.74
C ILE A 162 -3.54 -10.47 0.30
N VAL A 163 -4.76 -10.78 -0.11
CA VAL A 163 -5.88 -11.02 0.83
C VAL A 163 -5.59 -12.25 1.71
N GLY A 164 -5.12 -13.35 1.09
CA GLY A 164 -4.73 -14.57 1.82
C GLY A 164 -3.56 -14.31 2.78
N LEU A 165 -2.50 -13.65 2.27
CA LEU A 165 -1.32 -13.28 3.08
C LEU A 165 -1.71 -12.40 4.29
N THR A 166 -2.53 -11.39 4.07
CA THR A 166 -3.01 -10.49 5.13
C THR A 166 -3.73 -11.24 6.25
N ARG A 167 -4.62 -12.16 5.90
CA ARG A 167 -5.37 -12.97 6.88
C ARG A 167 -4.46 -13.90 7.67
N THR A 168 -3.51 -14.53 7.01
CA THR A 168 -2.50 -15.38 7.68
C THR A 168 -1.66 -14.55 8.64
N LEU A 169 -1.12 -13.42 8.19
CA LEU A 169 -0.37 -12.50 9.05
C LEU A 169 -1.20 -12.08 10.27
N ALA A 170 -2.45 -11.68 10.07
CA ALA A 170 -3.33 -11.25 11.16
C ALA A 170 -3.47 -12.33 12.25
N LEU A 171 -3.60 -13.61 11.86
CA LEU A 171 -3.69 -14.72 12.81
C LEU A 171 -2.36 -14.95 13.55
N GLU A 172 -1.23 -14.91 12.84
CA GLU A 172 0.08 -15.22 13.41
C GLU A 172 0.59 -14.16 14.38
N VAL A 173 0.17 -12.88 14.21
CA VAL A 173 0.68 -11.76 15.00
C VAL A 173 -0.30 -11.21 16.03
N ALA A 174 -1.52 -11.74 16.11
CA ALA A 174 -2.61 -11.21 16.94
C ALA A 174 -2.23 -11.05 18.42
N ARG A 175 -1.50 -12.03 18.98
CA ARG A 175 -1.09 -12.03 20.40
C ARG A 175 0.04 -11.07 20.72
N GLN A 176 0.62 -10.41 19.70
CA GLN A 176 1.80 -9.55 19.82
C GLN A 176 1.46 -8.06 19.71
N GLY A 177 0.17 -7.69 19.78
CA GLY A 177 -0.26 -6.31 19.63
C GLY A 177 -0.11 -5.75 18.22
N ILE A 178 0.09 -6.64 17.22
CA ILE A 178 0.27 -6.29 15.82
C ILE A 178 -1.02 -6.58 15.06
N THR A 179 -1.42 -5.69 14.16
CA THR A 179 -2.54 -5.91 13.23
C THR A 179 -2.06 -5.94 11.79
N ALA A 180 -2.72 -6.76 10.97
CA ALA A 180 -2.48 -6.83 9.53
C ALA A 180 -3.82 -6.71 8.79
N ASN A 181 -3.92 -5.73 7.87
CA ASN A 181 -5.11 -5.45 7.10
C ASN A 181 -4.77 -5.22 5.63
N ALA A 182 -5.75 -5.34 4.75
CA ALA A 182 -5.63 -4.97 3.36
C ALA A 182 -6.58 -3.82 3.02
N ILE A 183 -6.16 -2.97 2.07
CA ILE A 183 -7.04 -1.99 1.40
C ILE A 183 -7.22 -2.46 -0.03
N ALA A 184 -8.44 -2.41 -0.53
CA ALA A 184 -8.80 -2.67 -1.91
C ALA A 184 -9.35 -1.39 -2.55
N PRO A 185 -8.47 -0.55 -3.18
CA PRO A 185 -8.91 0.64 -3.88
C PRO A 185 -9.81 0.30 -5.06
N GLY A 186 -10.82 1.14 -5.29
CA GLY A 186 -11.62 1.15 -6.50
C GLY A 186 -10.94 1.94 -7.63
N LEU A 187 -11.76 2.66 -8.40
CA LEU A 187 -11.27 3.54 -9.46
C LEU A 187 -10.78 4.87 -8.85
N ILE A 188 -9.46 5.03 -8.77
CA ILE A 188 -8.81 6.19 -8.17
C ILE A 188 -8.26 7.09 -9.27
N GLU A 189 -8.39 8.42 -9.09
CA GLU A 189 -7.88 9.41 -10.03
C GLU A 189 -6.37 9.25 -10.22
N THR A 190 -5.96 9.07 -11.48
CA THR A 190 -4.58 8.94 -11.91
C THR A 190 -4.37 9.80 -13.15
N PRO A 191 -3.15 10.19 -13.51
CA PRO A 191 -2.87 10.90 -14.76
C PRO A 191 -3.43 10.18 -15.99
N MET A 192 -3.37 8.84 -16.03
CA MET A 192 -3.93 8.04 -17.11
C MET A 192 -5.46 8.16 -17.18
N LEU A 193 -6.15 8.09 -16.03
CA LEU A 193 -7.61 8.24 -15.98
C LEU A 193 -8.03 9.67 -16.34
N ALA A 194 -7.26 10.66 -15.90
CA ALA A 194 -7.52 12.07 -16.24
C ALA A 194 -7.34 12.34 -17.73
N SER A 195 -6.44 11.63 -18.42
CA SER A 195 -6.19 11.78 -19.88
C SER A 195 -7.20 11.04 -20.77
N MET A 196 -8.11 10.23 -20.21
CA MET A 196 -9.15 9.56 -20.99
C MET A 196 -10.12 10.54 -21.60
N ASN A 197 -10.67 10.19 -22.79
CA ASN A 197 -11.72 10.99 -23.39
C ASN A 197 -12.96 11.01 -22.47
N GLY A 198 -13.67 12.15 -22.44
CA GLY A 198 -14.81 12.40 -21.56
C GLY A 198 -15.86 11.29 -21.55
N PRO A 199 -16.41 10.88 -22.73
CA PRO A 199 -17.43 9.83 -22.78
C PRO A 199 -17.01 8.47 -22.22
N ALA A 200 -15.74 8.06 -22.40
CA ALA A 200 -15.23 6.80 -21.84
C ALA A 200 -15.05 6.91 -20.33
N ARG A 201 -14.53 8.03 -19.84
CA ARG A 201 -14.39 8.34 -18.43
C ARG A 201 -15.74 8.37 -17.72
N ASP A 202 -16.73 9.05 -18.32
CA ASP A 202 -18.10 9.16 -17.78
C ASP A 202 -18.77 7.78 -17.65
N LYS A 203 -18.57 6.88 -18.62
CA LYS A 203 -19.05 5.49 -18.55
C LYS A 203 -18.45 4.71 -17.39
N LEU A 204 -17.18 4.95 -17.04
CA LEU A 204 -16.56 4.31 -15.89
C LEU A 204 -17.10 4.90 -14.58
N ILE A 205 -17.21 6.22 -14.48
CA ILE A 205 -17.74 6.92 -13.32
C ILE A 205 -19.21 6.52 -13.08
N ALA A 206 -19.99 6.35 -14.14
CA ALA A 206 -21.38 5.95 -14.05
C ALA A 206 -21.59 4.57 -13.38
N LYS A 207 -20.57 3.71 -13.35
CA LYS A 207 -20.62 2.42 -12.64
C LYS A 207 -20.41 2.57 -11.13
N ILE A 208 -19.83 3.67 -10.69
CA ILE A 208 -19.57 3.92 -9.28
C ILE A 208 -20.84 4.48 -8.63
N PRO A 209 -21.39 3.87 -7.56
CA PRO A 209 -22.58 4.38 -6.88
C PRO A 209 -22.45 5.83 -6.41
N GLN A 210 -21.27 6.23 -5.91
CA GLN A 210 -20.99 7.62 -5.51
C GLN A 210 -20.82 8.60 -6.67
N ARG A 211 -20.83 8.13 -7.94
CA ARG A 211 -20.74 8.96 -9.15
C ARG A 211 -19.50 9.84 -9.22
N ARG A 212 -18.42 9.45 -8.56
CA ARG A 212 -17.09 10.05 -8.63
C ARG A 212 -16.00 9.00 -8.54
N THR A 213 -14.84 9.31 -9.05
CA THR A 213 -13.61 8.57 -8.74
C THR A 213 -13.18 8.85 -7.31
N GLY A 214 -12.47 7.91 -6.69
CA GLY A 214 -11.71 8.19 -5.49
C GLY A 214 -10.48 9.05 -5.81
N THR A 215 -9.92 9.68 -4.79
CA THR A 215 -8.65 10.41 -4.86
C THR A 215 -7.57 9.67 -4.09
N PRO A 216 -6.27 9.92 -4.34
CA PRO A 216 -5.21 9.41 -3.49
C PRO A 216 -5.40 9.75 -2.00
N HIS A 217 -6.03 10.89 -1.70
CA HIS A 217 -6.36 11.31 -0.34
C HIS A 217 -7.41 10.39 0.32
N ASP A 218 -8.45 9.96 -0.41
CA ASP A 218 -9.45 9.01 0.13
C ASP A 218 -8.76 7.70 0.58
N ILE A 219 -7.74 7.27 -0.15
CA ILE A 219 -6.95 6.07 0.17
C ILE A 219 -6.01 6.32 1.36
N ALA A 220 -5.36 7.48 1.40
CA ALA A 220 -4.46 7.85 2.48
C ALA A 220 -5.18 7.94 3.83
N GLU A 221 -6.43 8.44 3.86
CA GLU A 221 -7.27 8.46 5.05
C GLU A 221 -7.59 7.04 5.57
N ALA A 222 -7.94 6.13 4.67
CA ALA A 222 -8.21 4.73 5.03
C ALA A 222 -6.95 4.04 5.59
N ALA A 223 -5.80 4.25 4.95
CA ALA A 223 -4.51 3.73 5.42
C ALA A 223 -4.16 4.32 6.79
N ALA A 224 -4.31 5.64 6.95
CA ALA A 224 -4.04 6.31 8.21
C ALA A 224 -4.98 5.86 9.34
N TYR A 225 -6.23 5.49 9.05
CA TYR A 225 -7.08 4.87 10.07
C TYR A 225 -6.57 3.49 10.47
N LEU A 226 -6.36 2.58 9.51
CA LEU A 226 -5.96 1.19 9.79
C LEU A 226 -4.57 1.09 10.45
N CYS A 227 -3.67 2.04 10.17
CA CYS A 227 -2.35 2.10 10.79
C CYS A 227 -2.33 2.79 12.15
N SER A 228 -3.43 3.42 12.58
CA SER A 228 -3.48 4.16 13.84
C SER A 228 -3.60 3.25 15.07
N PRO A 229 -3.25 3.73 16.27
CA PRO A 229 -3.55 3.02 17.51
C PRO A 229 -5.04 2.73 17.70
N ALA A 230 -5.94 3.59 17.19
CA ALA A 230 -7.39 3.45 17.30
C ALA A 230 -7.93 2.21 16.55
N ALA A 231 -7.21 1.70 15.53
CA ALA A 231 -7.55 0.49 14.80
C ALA A 231 -6.99 -0.80 15.45
N GLY A 232 -6.59 -0.77 16.73
CA GLY A 232 -5.93 -1.90 17.40
C GLY A 232 -6.76 -3.18 17.51
N TYR A 233 -8.07 -3.12 17.29
CA TYR A 233 -8.96 -4.29 17.26
C TYR A 233 -9.44 -4.65 15.85
N VAL A 234 -8.91 -3.98 14.82
CA VAL A 234 -9.21 -4.24 13.41
C VAL A 234 -8.05 -5.03 12.81
N SER A 235 -8.25 -6.32 12.53
CA SER A 235 -7.20 -7.18 11.96
C SER A 235 -7.80 -8.24 11.04
N GLY A 236 -7.14 -8.53 9.93
CA GLY A 236 -7.53 -9.53 8.94
C GLY A 236 -8.61 -9.08 7.95
N ILE A 237 -9.01 -7.81 7.96
CA ILE A 237 -10.02 -7.30 7.04
C ILE A 237 -9.43 -6.93 5.68
N VAL A 238 -10.32 -6.88 4.69
CA VAL A 238 -10.11 -6.18 3.42
C VAL A 238 -11.06 -4.99 3.39
N LEU A 239 -10.54 -3.80 3.46
CA LEU A 239 -11.31 -2.57 3.39
C LEU A 239 -11.44 -2.11 1.94
N ASP A 240 -12.63 -2.25 1.37
CA ASP A 240 -12.94 -1.68 0.06
C ASP A 240 -13.07 -0.15 0.18
N VAL A 241 -12.29 0.60 -0.61
CA VAL A 241 -12.34 2.06 -0.71
C VAL A 241 -12.62 2.39 -2.17
N ASP A 242 -13.87 2.25 -2.58
CA ASP A 242 -14.26 2.14 -3.99
C ASP A 242 -15.55 2.89 -4.37
N GLY A 243 -16.12 3.68 -3.45
CA GLY A 243 -17.37 4.40 -3.68
C GLY A 243 -18.60 3.49 -3.86
N GLY A 244 -18.50 2.25 -3.36
CA GLY A 244 -19.55 1.24 -3.46
C GLY A 244 -19.52 0.40 -4.75
N LEU A 245 -18.46 0.53 -5.57
CA LEU A 245 -18.34 -0.18 -6.86
C LEU A 245 -18.32 -1.71 -6.69
N GLY A 246 -17.74 -2.22 -5.59
CA GLY A 246 -17.62 -3.66 -5.30
C GLY A 246 -18.86 -4.29 -4.64
N ILE A 247 -19.88 -3.52 -4.30
CA ILE A 247 -21.07 -4.01 -3.59
C ILE A 247 -22.15 -4.41 -4.61
N GLY A 248 -22.21 -5.70 -4.94
CA GLY A 248 -23.31 -6.29 -5.70
C GLY A 248 -23.45 -5.79 -7.15
N SER A 249 -24.35 -6.40 -7.90
CA SER A 249 -24.79 -5.86 -9.19
C SER A 249 -25.91 -4.85 -8.93
N SER A 250 -25.72 -3.61 -9.28
CA SER A 250 -26.83 -2.66 -9.39
C SER A 250 -27.68 -3.04 -10.60
N ILE A 251 -28.56 -4.01 -10.43
CA ILE A 251 -29.67 -4.22 -11.36
C ILE A 251 -30.67 -3.09 -11.06
N ARG A 252 -30.53 -1.99 -11.77
CA ARG A 252 -31.53 -0.95 -11.89
C ARG A 252 -31.76 -0.65 -13.34
#